data_59300fa2a88301d5e515419ec55bc8de
#
_entry.id   59300fa2a88301d5e515419ec55bc8de
#
_cell.length_a   1.000
_cell.length_b   1.000
_cell.length_c   1.000
_cell.angle_alpha   90.00
_cell.angle_beta   90.00
_cell.angle_gamma   90.00
#
_symmetry.space_group_name_H-M   'P 1'
#
loop_
_entity.id
_entity.type
_entity.pdbx_description
1 polymer ?
#
loop_
_entity_poly.entity_id
_entity_poly.type
_entity_poly.pdbx_seq_one_letter_code
_entity_poly.pdbx_strand_id
1 'polypeptide(L)'
;RSIGDQDWARTEWQRRFESLRVNISAAWQTLPVADQARLMRRLGWLWSLARFRAGPQASASAQAMMDGGQLTIRRDIVTGLITTSAGHHLVKLGGGAQIEADAVINCSGAGRDRLMTRLIGDGVIAAHDTAPHRPRMTATLTLVKPDGTPHDSLYAVGPVTAHFVGDILG
;
A
#
# COMPACT_ATOMS: atom_id res chain seq x y z
N ARG A 1 18.35 -27.09 2.43
CA ARG A 1 19.38 -26.02 2.60
C ARG A 1 19.03 -25.25 3.84
N SER A 2 19.93 -25.16 4.81
CA SER A 2 19.68 -24.49 6.08
C SER A 2 19.58 -22.98 5.87
N ILE A 3 18.78 -22.32 6.72
CA ILE A 3 18.58 -20.86 6.74
C ILE A 3 19.91 -20.08 6.89
N GLY A 4 21.02 -20.74 7.23
CA GLY A 4 22.35 -20.14 7.39
C GLY A 4 23.12 -19.84 6.09
N ASP A 5 22.69 -20.37 4.94
CA ASP A 5 23.37 -20.21 3.65
C ASP A 5 22.70 -19.16 2.74
N GLN A 6 22.01 -18.23 3.30
CA GLN A 6 21.50 -17.10 2.53
C GLN A 6 22.66 -16.18 2.15
N ASP A 7 22.90 -16.14 0.84
CA ASP A 7 23.85 -15.30 0.17
C ASP A 7 23.91 -13.88 0.77
N TRP A 8 25.05 -13.50 1.33
CA TRP A 8 25.30 -12.20 1.98
C TRP A 8 24.92 -11.01 1.08
N ALA A 9 25.08 -11.16 -0.24
CA ALA A 9 24.68 -10.15 -1.22
C ALA A 9 23.15 -9.90 -1.22
N ARG A 10 22.34 -10.92 -0.90
CA ARG A 10 20.88 -10.78 -0.78
C ARG A 10 20.42 -10.04 0.47
N THR A 11 21.20 -10.09 1.54
CA THR A 11 20.85 -9.43 2.81
C THR A 11 21.40 -8.02 2.90
N GLU A 12 22.46 -7.69 2.19
CA GLU A 12 23.11 -6.37 2.25
C GLU A 12 22.21 -5.25 1.70
N TRP A 13 21.52 -5.45 0.58
CA TRP A 13 20.58 -4.46 0.06
C TRP A 13 19.41 -4.21 1.03
N GLN A 14 18.99 -5.23 1.77
CA GLN A 14 17.95 -5.09 2.78
C GLN A 14 18.39 -4.22 3.95
N ARG A 15 19.63 -4.38 4.43
CA ARG A 15 20.21 -3.52 5.47
C ARG A 15 20.31 -2.07 4.99
N ARG A 16 20.77 -1.85 3.77
CA ARG A 16 20.83 -0.51 3.17
C ARG A 16 19.44 0.11 3.03
N PHE A 17 18.46 -0.70 2.65
CA PHE A 17 17.07 -0.24 2.56
C PHE A 17 16.50 0.13 3.94
N GLU A 18 16.75 -0.66 4.98
CA GLU A 18 16.32 -0.35 6.34
C GLU A 18 17.02 0.90 6.91
N SER A 19 18.31 1.10 6.62
CA SER A 19 19.01 2.32 7.02
C SER A 19 18.49 3.58 6.31
N LEU A 20 18.09 3.45 5.04
CA LEU A 20 17.42 4.52 4.31
C LEU A 20 16.07 4.87 4.92
N ARG A 21 15.32 3.86 5.38
CA ARG A 21 13.99 4.02 5.97
C ARG A 21 13.99 4.94 7.19
N VAL A 22 15.00 4.86 8.03
CA VAL A 22 15.12 5.71 9.24
C VAL A 22 15.13 7.20 8.89
N ASN A 23 15.65 7.56 7.73
CA ASN A 23 15.81 8.95 7.30
C ASN A 23 14.82 9.36 6.21
N ILE A 24 13.93 8.44 5.78
CA ILE A 24 13.09 8.67 4.60
C ILE A 24 12.13 9.85 4.81
N SER A 25 11.54 10.00 5.99
CA SER A 25 10.59 11.08 6.27
C SER A 25 11.25 12.46 6.18
N ALA A 26 12.46 12.62 6.70
CA ALA A 26 13.20 13.88 6.58
C ALA A 26 13.55 14.17 5.12
N ALA A 27 14.09 13.19 4.40
CA ALA A 27 14.39 13.33 2.97
C ALA A 27 13.13 13.61 2.14
N TRP A 28 12.02 12.94 2.46
CA TRP A 28 10.75 13.14 1.77
C TRP A 28 10.24 14.57 1.88
N GLN A 29 10.30 15.14 3.07
CA GLN A 29 9.82 16.51 3.33
C GLN A 29 10.69 17.59 2.67
N THR A 30 11.95 17.28 2.33
CA THR A 30 12.82 18.20 1.58
C THR A 30 12.54 18.20 0.07
N LEU A 31 11.84 17.17 -0.44
CA LEU A 31 11.53 17.08 -1.86
C LEU A 31 10.42 18.07 -2.24
N PRO A 32 10.56 18.77 -3.37
CA PRO A 32 9.44 19.51 -3.96
C PRO A 32 8.23 18.59 -4.17
N VAL A 33 7.03 19.11 -3.94
CA VAL A 33 5.76 18.37 -4.04
C VAL A 33 5.59 17.69 -5.42
N ALA A 34 6.05 18.34 -6.50
CA ALA A 34 6.03 17.75 -7.84
C ALA A 34 6.93 16.51 -7.96
N ASP A 35 8.09 16.51 -7.27
CA ASP A 35 9.01 15.38 -7.27
C ASP A 35 8.51 14.25 -6.38
N GLN A 36 7.88 14.54 -5.24
CA GLN A 36 7.17 13.54 -4.44
C GLN A 36 6.11 12.82 -5.28
N ALA A 37 5.27 13.57 -5.99
CA ALA A 37 4.25 13.00 -6.87
C ALA A 37 4.85 12.18 -8.02
N ARG A 38 5.97 12.63 -8.60
CA ARG A 38 6.70 11.90 -9.66
C ARG A 38 7.27 10.58 -9.13
N LEU A 39 7.89 10.61 -7.95
CA LEU A 39 8.47 9.43 -7.31
C LEU A 39 7.39 8.40 -6.99
N MET A 40 6.28 8.83 -6.40
CA MET A 40 5.17 7.93 -6.08
C MET A 40 4.57 7.28 -7.32
N ARG A 41 4.37 8.04 -8.41
CA ARG A 41 3.83 7.47 -9.67
C ARG A 41 4.78 6.46 -10.33
N ARG A 42 6.09 6.70 -10.27
CA ARG A 42 7.08 5.89 -11.01
C ARG A 42 7.68 4.77 -10.18
N LEU A 43 7.94 5.01 -8.91
CA LEU A 43 8.70 4.12 -8.04
C LEU A 43 7.94 3.67 -6.78
N GLY A 44 6.75 4.20 -6.49
CA GLY A 44 5.98 3.84 -5.30
C GLY A 44 5.67 2.34 -5.22
N TRP A 45 5.41 1.69 -6.36
CA TRP A 45 5.22 0.25 -6.43
C TRP A 45 6.50 -0.54 -6.04
N LEU A 46 7.67 -0.07 -6.48
CA LEU A 46 8.95 -0.70 -6.14
C LEU A 46 9.28 -0.50 -4.66
N TRP A 47 9.01 0.69 -4.14
CA TRP A 47 9.11 0.95 -2.71
C TRP A 47 8.24 0.00 -1.90
N SER A 48 6.97 -0.16 -2.27
CA SER A 48 6.04 -1.09 -1.60
C SER A 48 6.53 -2.53 -1.65
N LEU A 49 7.03 -3.02 -2.79
CA LEU A 49 7.62 -4.35 -2.91
C LEU A 49 8.84 -4.56 -2.01
N ALA A 50 9.71 -3.56 -1.93
CA ALA A 50 10.91 -3.64 -1.10
C ALA A 50 10.56 -3.54 0.39
N ARG A 51 9.50 -2.79 0.73
CA ARG A 51 9.09 -2.51 2.11
C ARG A 51 8.23 -3.62 2.72
N PHE A 52 7.26 -4.14 1.98
CA PHE A 52 6.28 -5.11 2.45
C PHE A 52 6.61 -6.51 1.95
N ARG A 53 7.71 -7.07 2.44
CA ARG A 53 8.16 -8.41 2.06
C ARG A 53 7.49 -9.47 2.93
N ALA A 54 7.16 -10.60 2.33
CA ALA A 54 6.80 -11.78 3.08
C ALA A 54 7.98 -12.27 3.94
N GLY A 55 7.70 -12.75 5.15
CA GLY A 55 8.71 -13.39 5.98
C GLY A 55 9.27 -14.66 5.31
N PRO A 56 10.50 -15.09 5.68
CA PRO A 56 11.13 -16.26 5.07
C PRO A 56 10.26 -17.53 5.14
N GLN A 57 9.57 -17.73 6.26
CA GLN A 57 8.70 -18.88 6.45
C GLN A 57 7.49 -18.86 5.50
N ALA A 58 6.83 -17.72 5.38
CA ALA A 58 5.70 -17.55 4.47
C ALA A 58 6.14 -17.71 3.00
N SER A 59 7.32 -17.19 2.64
CA SER A 59 7.89 -17.35 1.30
C SER A 59 8.21 -18.81 1.00
N ALA A 60 8.80 -19.54 1.96
CA ALA A 60 9.09 -20.95 1.80
C ALA A 60 7.82 -21.80 1.67
N SER A 61 6.78 -21.50 2.47
CA SER A 61 5.50 -22.20 2.37
C SER A 61 4.83 -21.93 1.01
N ALA A 62 4.82 -20.70 0.55
CA ALA A 62 4.27 -20.35 -0.77
C ALA A 62 5.02 -21.07 -1.90
N GLN A 63 6.35 -21.14 -1.82
CA GLN A 63 7.17 -21.86 -2.80
C GLN A 63 6.85 -23.36 -2.80
N ALA A 64 6.77 -23.99 -1.63
CA ALA A 64 6.40 -25.39 -1.53
C ALA A 64 5.01 -25.68 -2.13
N MET A 65 4.04 -24.81 -1.88
CA MET A 65 2.70 -24.93 -2.47
C MET A 65 2.73 -24.76 -4.00
N MET A 66 3.55 -23.87 -4.54
CA MET A 66 3.73 -23.72 -6.00
C MET A 66 4.37 -24.98 -6.59
N ASP A 67 5.43 -25.49 -5.97
CA ASP A 67 6.14 -26.68 -6.44
C ASP A 67 5.23 -27.93 -6.37
N GLY A 68 4.32 -27.99 -5.40
CA GLY A 68 3.31 -29.03 -5.24
C GLY A 68 2.04 -28.82 -6.10
N GLY A 69 1.97 -27.77 -6.89
CA GLY A 69 0.79 -27.46 -7.73
C GLY A 69 -0.46 -26.99 -6.97
N GLN A 70 -0.34 -26.72 -5.67
CA GLN A 70 -1.43 -26.23 -4.82
C GLN A 70 -1.65 -24.70 -4.92
N LEU A 71 -0.64 -23.95 -5.33
CA LEU A 71 -0.69 -22.51 -5.52
C LEU A 71 -0.34 -22.15 -6.95
N THR A 72 -1.23 -21.39 -7.59
CA THR A 72 -0.98 -20.82 -8.92
C THR A 72 -1.01 -19.30 -8.86
N ILE A 73 0.03 -18.64 -9.37
CA ILE A 73 0.08 -17.20 -9.52
C ILE A 73 -0.28 -16.85 -10.96
N ARG A 74 -1.27 -15.97 -11.14
CA ARG A 74 -1.69 -15.48 -12.46
C ARG A 74 -1.45 -13.98 -12.58
N ARG A 75 -0.93 -13.56 -13.72
CA ARG A 75 -0.82 -12.14 -14.05
C ARG A 75 -2.09 -11.73 -14.79
N ASP A 76 -3.10 -11.30 -14.02
CA ASP A 76 -4.38 -10.87 -14.58
C ASP A 76 -5.03 -9.85 -13.65
N ILE A 77 -6.14 -9.27 -14.08
CA ILE A 77 -6.93 -8.30 -13.31
C ILE A 77 -8.30 -8.91 -13.07
N VAL A 78 -8.75 -8.88 -11.81
CA VAL A 78 -10.13 -9.24 -11.48
C VAL A 78 -11.05 -8.10 -11.91
N THR A 79 -11.97 -8.39 -12.83
CA THR A 79 -12.92 -7.42 -13.38
C THR A 79 -14.32 -7.56 -12.82
N GLY A 80 -14.61 -8.67 -12.16
CA GLY A 80 -15.92 -8.92 -11.56
C GLY A 80 -15.94 -10.14 -10.65
N LEU A 81 -16.88 -10.15 -9.73
CA LEU A 81 -17.17 -11.24 -8.83
C LEU A 81 -18.68 -11.46 -8.79
N ILE A 82 -19.12 -12.68 -9.03
CA ILE A 82 -20.51 -13.11 -8.93
C ILE A 82 -20.58 -14.22 -7.89
N THR A 83 -21.44 -14.07 -6.89
CA THR A 83 -21.76 -15.15 -5.97
C THR A 83 -23.01 -15.87 -6.46
N THR A 84 -22.91 -17.17 -6.67
CA THR A 84 -24.04 -18.02 -7.09
C THR A 84 -24.98 -18.28 -5.94
N SER A 85 -26.21 -18.72 -6.23
CA SER A 85 -27.19 -19.12 -5.22
C SER A 85 -26.74 -20.32 -4.38
N ALA A 86 -25.79 -21.12 -4.89
CA ALA A 86 -25.19 -22.26 -4.18
C ALA A 86 -24.01 -21.84 -3.27
N GLY A 87 -23.66 -20.54 -3.21
CA GLY A 87 -22.60 -20.02 -2.37
C GLY A 87 -21.20 -20.04 -2.99
N HIS A 88 -21.03 -20.56 -4.20
CA HIS A 88 -19.76 -20.51 -4.94
C HIS A 88 -19.53 -19.10 -5.56
N HIS A 89 -18.30 -18.79 -5.82
CA HIS A 89 -17.90 -17.52 -6.41
C HIS A 89 -17.34 -17.73 -7.82
N LEU A 90 -17.82 -16.95 -8.77
CA LEU A 90 -17.28 -16.87 -10.12
C LEU A 90 -16.47 -15.58 -10.27
N VAL A 91 -15.15 -15.71 -10.34
CA VAL A 91 -14.22 -14.60 -10.49
C VAL A 91 -13.95 -14.36 -11.98
N LYS A 92 -14.31 -13.18 -12.49
CA LYS A 92 -14.05 -12.78 -13.88
C LYS A 92 -12.70 -12.08 -13.99
N LEU A 93 -11.92 -12.48 -14.98
CA LEU A 93 -10.59 -11.95 -15.27
C LEU A 93 -10.59 -11.04 -16.50
N GLY A 94 -9.64 -10.10 -16.56
CA GLY A 94 -9.52 -9.13 -17.66
C GLY A 94 -9.26 -9.78 -19.02
N GLY A 95 -8.56 -10.93 -19.05
CA GLY A 95 -8.36 -11.73 -20.25
C GLY A 95 -9.60 -12.55 -20.71
N GLY A 96 -10.76 -12.37 -20.08
CA GLY A 96 -12.00 -13.09 -20.41
C GLY A 96 -12.15 -14.46 -19.74
N ALA A 97 -11.10 -14.96 -19.08
CA ALA A 97 -11.19 -16.19 -18.32
C ALA A 97 -12.04 -16.04 -17.06
N GLN A 98 -12.60 -17.15 -16.58
CA GLN A 98 -13.35 -17.21 -15.33
C GLN A 98 -12.76 -18.30 -14.44
N ILE A 99 -12.77 -18.06 -13.14
CA ILE A 99 -12.33 -19.03 -12.13
C ILE A 99 -13.48 -19.23 -11.15
N GLU A 100 -13.85 -20.47 -10.96
CA GLU A 100 -14.76 -20.85 -9.89
C GLU A 100 -13.99 -21.07 -8.59
N ALA A 101 -14.50 -20.55 -7.48
CA ALA A 101 -13.85 -20.62 -6.17
C ALA A 101 -14.90 -20.77 -5.06
N ASP A 102 -14.54 -21.55 -4.04
CA ASP A 102 -15.36 -21.71 -2.83
C ASP A 102 -15.23 -20.50 -1.91
N ALA A 103 -14.10 -19.80 -1.97
CA ALA A 103 -13.86 -18.58 -1.21
C ALA A 103 -12.97 -17.58 -1.97
N VAL A 104 -13.20 -16.30 -1.75
CA VAL A 104 -12.38 -15.21 -2.32
C VAL A 104 -11.86 -14.32 -1.19
N ILE A 105 -10.54 -14.19 -1.09
CA ILE A 105 -9.89 -13.29 -0.14
C ILE A 105 -9.36 -12.08 -0.90
N ASN A 106 -9.92 -10.91 -0.61
CA ASN A 106 -9.49 -9.66 -1.22
C ASN A 106 -8.33 -9.04 -0.45
N CYS A 107 -7.12 -9.14 -1.01
CA CYS A 107 -5.89 -8.55 -0.48
C CYS A 107 -5.39 -7.37 -1.34
N SER A 108 -6.25 -6.73 -2.14
CA SER A 108 -5.87 -5.62 -3.03
C SER A 108 -5.55 -4.31 -2.29
N GLY A 109 -5.56 -4.33 -0.98
CA GLY A 109 -5.31 -3.18 -0.10
C GLY A 109 -6.58 -2.45 0.31
N ALA A 110 -6.42 -1.47 1.21
CA ALA A 110 -7.49 -0.59 1.60
C ALA A 110 -7.87 0.31 0.41
N GLY A 111 -9.14 0.36 0.08
CA GLY A 111 -9.66 1.32 -0.88
C GLY A 111 -9.51 2.77 -0.38
N ARG A 112 -10.16 3.70 -1.06
CA ARG A 112 -10.23 5.09 -0.59
C ARG A 112 -10.89 5.13 0.79
N ASP A 113 -10.27 5.85 1.71
CA ASP A 113 -10.83 6.07 3.03
C ASP A 113 -12.13 6.89 2.91
N ARG A 114 -13.24 6.26 3.28
CA ARG A 114 -14.57 6.87 3.16
C ARG A 114 -14.73 8.06 4.09
N LEU A 115 -14.15 7.98 5.30
CA LEU A 115 -14.20 9.07 6.27
C LEU A 115 -13.44 10.29 5.75
N MET A 116 -12.19 10.10 5.30
CA MET A 116 -11.40 11.19 4.73
C MET A 116 -12.06 11.79 3.50
N THR A 117 -12.59 10.95 2.61
CA THR A 117 -13.32 11.41 1.42
C THR A 117 -14.52 12.28 1.80
N ARG A 118 -15.27 11.88 2.82
CA ARG A 118 -16.43 12.64 3.32
C ARG A 118 -15.99 13.95 3.98
N LEU A 119 -15.03 13.91 4.89
CA LEU A 119 -14.55 15.13 5.58
C LEU A 119 -14.00 16.17 4.62
N ILE A 120 -13.33 15.74 3.54
CA ILE A 120 -12.87 16.63 2.47
C ILE A 120 -14.07 17.18 1.69
N GLY A 121 -15.00 16.31 1.29
CA GLY A 121 -16.19 16.70 0.52
C GLY A 121 -17.11 17.65 1.29
N ASP A 122 -17.26 17.47 2.59
CA ASP A 122 -18.07 18.32 3.48
C ASP A 122 -17.33 19.62 3.87
N GLY A 123 -16.10 19.84 3.40
CA GLY A 123 -15.31 21.05 3.68
C GLY A 123 -14.83 21.15 5.13
N VAL A 124 -14.78 20.04 5.87
CA VAL A 124 -14.26 20.00 7.24
C VAL A 124 -12.74 20.07 7.24
N ILE A 125 -12.09 19.37 6.32
CA ILE A 125 -10.63 19.35 6.16
C ILE A 125 -10.23 19.66 4.72
N ALA A 126 -9.03 20.23 4.56
CA ALA A 126 -8.46 20.52 3.25
C ALA A 126 -7.93 19.24 2.59
N ALA A 127 -8.09 19.12 1.28
CA ALA A 127 -7.43 18.11 0.48
C ALA A 127 -5.94 18.43 0.29
N HIS A 128 -5.13 17.39 0.11
CA HIS A 128 -3.73 17.54 -0.25
C HIS A 128 -3.59 17.99 -1.72
N ASP A 129 -2.68 18.90 -2.02
CA ASP A 129 -2.58 19.57 -3.33
C ASP A 129 -2.34 18.61 -4.50
N THR A 130 -1.56 17.54 -4.30
CA THR A 130 -1.23 16.57 -5.35
C THR A 130 -1.95 15.23 -5.21
N ALA A 131 -2.71 15.06 -4.13
CA ALA A 131 -3.46 13.85 -3.83
C ALA A 131 -4.83 14.22 -3.25
N PRO A 132 -5.78 14.68 -4.08
CA PRO A 132 -7.04 15.30 -3.63
C PRO A 132 -7.96 14.36 -2.84
N HIS A 133 -7.67 13.06 -2.83
CA HIS A 133 -8.35 12.06 -2.00
C HIS A 133 -7.69 11.85 -0.61
N ARG A 134 -6.62 12.59 -0.33
CA ARG A 134 -5.89 12.54 0.94
C ARG A 134 -5.98 13.89 1.66
N PRO A 135 -5.95 13.90 3.00
CA PRO A 135 -6.02 15.13 3.75
C PRO A 135 -4.70 15.91 3.70
N ARG A 136 -4.80 17.24 3.78
CA ARG A 136 -3.66 18.09 4.12
C ARG A 136 -3.43 18.05 5.63
N MET A 137 -2.15 18.01 6.04
CA MET A 137 -1.77 17.96 7.45
C MET A 137 -0.49 18.75 7.73
N THR A 138 -0.28 19.10 8.98
CA THR A 138 0.94 19.74 9.48
C THR A 138 2.03 18.71 9.79
N ALA A 139 3.23 19.18 10.13
CA ALA A 139 4.33 18.33 10.58
C ALA A 139 4.01 17.53 11.87
N THR A 140 3.05 18.00 12.66
CA THR A 140 2.55 17.30 13.86
C THR A 140 1.35 16.40 13.55
N LEU A 141 1.07 16.12 12.27
CA LEU A 141 -0.03 15.28 11.79
C LEU A 141 -1.44 15.83 12.15
N THR A 142 -1.52 17.11 12.49
CA THR A 142 -2.79 17.80 12.68
C THR A 142 -3.43 18.06 11.32
N LEU A 143 -4.71 17.74 11.15
CA LEU A 143 -5.44 18.01 9.92
C LEU A 143 -5.65 19.52 9.71
N VAL A 144 -5.65 19.95 8.46
CA VAL A 144 -5.75 21.37 8.08
C VAL A 144 -7.15 21.65 7.56
N LYS A 145 -7.75 22.77 7.96
CA LYS A 145 -9.03 23.27 7.48
C LYS A 145 -8.91 23.86 6.06
N PRO A 146 -10.02 24.02 5.32
CA PRO A 146 -9.99 24.62 3.99
C PRO A 146 -9.39 26.03 3.92
N ASP A 147 -9.47 26.79 5.01
CA ASP A 147 -8.87 28.13 5.13
C ASP A 147 -7.33 28.09 5.36
N GLY A 148 -6.75 26.90 5.45
CA GLY A 148 -5.32 26.69 5.67
C GLY A 148 -4.90 26.66 7.13
N THR A 149 -5.80 26.86 8.09
CA THR A 149 -5.48 26.79 9.52
C THR A 149 -5.52 25.35 10.03
N PRO A 150 -4.64 24.94 10.96
CA PRO A 150 -4.75 23.63 11.60
C PRO A 150 -6.02 23.49 12.43
N HIS A 151 -6.54 22.27 12.53
CA HIS A 151 -7.54 21.94 13.55
C HIS A 151 -6.93 21.93 14.94
N ASP A 152 -7.72 22.27 15.95
CA ASP A 152 -7.25 22.34 17.34
C ASP A 152 -7.03 20.95 17.97
N SER A 153 -7.79 19.93 17.52
CA SER A 153 -7.81 18.61 18.15
C SER A 153 -8.02 17.43 17.18
N LEU A 154 -7.91 17.67 15.86
CA LEU A 154 -8.12 16.62 14.86
C LEU A 154 -6.79 16.22 14.21
N TYR A 155 -6.38 14.97 14.44
CA TYR A 155 -5.11 14.40 13.99
C TYR A 155 -5.35 13.20 13.07
N ALA A 156 -4.39 12.94 12.18
CA ALA A 156 -4.38 11.73 11.36
C ALA A 156 -3.21 10.82 11.74
N VAL A 157 -3.46 9.50 11.80
CA VAL A 157 -2.43 8.49 12.06
C VAL A 157 -2.61 7.29 11.13
N GLY A 158 -1.53 6.54 10.92
CA GLY A 158 -1.55 5.31 10.12
C GLY A 158 -1.50 5.54 8.60
N PRO A 159 -2.02 4.64 7.77
CA PRO A 159 -1.82 4.66 6.31
C PRO A 159 -2.28 5.93 5.60
N VAL A 160 -3.19 6.69 6.19
CA VAL A 160 -3.65 7.96 5.63
C VAL A 160 -2.55 9.03 5.62
N THR A 161 -1.53 8.90 6.47
CA THR A 161 -0.39 9.83 6.56
C THR A 161 0.76 9.52 5.61
N ALA A 162 0.71 8.40 4.91
CA ALA A 162 1.81 7.90 4.08
C ALA A 162 2.35 8.91 3.05
N HIS A 163 1.46 9.70 2.44
CA HIS A 163 1.84 10.72 1.46
C HIS A 163 2.58 11.90 2.09
N PHE A 164 2.41 12.12 3.38
CA PHE A 164 3.07 13.19 4.13
C PHE A 164 4.41 12.72 4.72
N VAL A 165 4.44 11.54 5.32
CA VAL A 165 5.66 11.01 5.97
C VAL A 165 6.57 10.23 5.01
N GLY A 166 6.11 9.92 3.80
CA GLY A 166 6.88 9.15 2.81
C GLY A 166 6.98 7.65 3.09
N ASP A 167 6.48 7.19 4.22
CA ASP A 167 6.39 5.76 4.57
C ASP A 167 5.07 5.46 5.27
N ILE A 168 4.40 4.40 4.83
CA ILE A 168 3.07 3.99 5.32
C ILE A 168 3.10 3.50 6.77
N LEU A 169 4.27 3.08 7.25
CA LEU A 169 4.46 2.50 8.58
C LEU A 169 5.47 3.28 9.43
N GLY A 170 5.75 4.52 9.05
CA GLY A 170 6.62 5.41 9.84
C GLY A 170 5.98 5.86 11.13
#